data_c0b77ecea47a97ea0de1e6ac4e7da0e0
#
_entry.id   c0b77ecea47a97ea0de1e6ac4e7da0e0
#
_cell.length_a   1.000
_cell.length_b   1.000
_cell.length_c   1.000
_cell.angle_alpha   90.00
_cell.angle_beta   90.00
_cell.angle_gamma   90.00
#
_symmetry.space_group_name_H-M   'P 1'
#
loop_
_entity.id
_entity.type
_entity.pdbx_description
1 polymer ?
#
loop_
_entity_poly.entity_id
_entity_poly.type
_entity_poly.pdbx_seq_one_letter_code
_entity_poly.pdbx_strand_id
1 'polypeptide(L)'
;MNGISKFVGGTMASAALVLVAGQVSAANLVQNPGFETGDTTDWSVLGASDGSAYVNVQTPDNGPSAPGTYDAYMYNVIPAANLALQQSTALGDANAGTVTYSLDLKVDSSLVGGVVFIHFWDINSTGGVIDQGPGLKGPYFNSSWQTYTGTWVAPANVDHFEVEIDCTTGAGAGSTEAIEVDNVSLTQAVPEPTTLTLVGLGMVGAVLGLRKRRS
;
A
#
# COMPACT_ATOMS: atom_id res chain seq x y z
N MET A 1 17.89 61.34 52.84
CA MET A 1 17.49 59.93 53.10
C MET A 1 17.08 59.34 51.77
N ASN A 2 17.98 58.52 51.24
CA ASN A 2 17.84 57.94 49.88
C ASN A 2 17.08 56.60 49.93
N GLY A 3 15.90 56.52 49.34
CA GLY A 3 15.18 55.27 49.17
C GLY A 3 15.58 54.56 47.89
N ILE A 4 16.26 53.41 47.99
CA ILE A 4 16.66 52.53 46.90
C ILE A 4 15.47 51.62 46.57
N SER A 5 14.85 51.86 45.41
CA SER A 5 13.86 50.95 44.85
C SER A 5 14.55 49.76 44.23
N LYS A 6 14.32 48.53 44.76
CA LYS A 6 14.79 47.27 44.19
C LYS A 6 13.86 46.84 43.07
N PHE A 7 14.32 46.91 41.82
CA PHE A 7 13.68 46.27 40.68
C PHE A 7 13.97 44.76 40.74
N VAL A 8 12.97 43.95 40.98
CA VAL A 8 13.07 42.49 40.86
C VAL A 8 12.70 42.17 39.40
N GLY A 9 13.74 41.96 38.61
CA GLY A 9 13.58 41.47 37.23
C GLY A 9 13.19 39.98 37.22
N GLY A 10 11.95 39.68 37.00
CA GLY A 10 11.47 38.32 36.78
C GLY A 10 11.82 37.84 35.37
N THR A 11 12.78 36.96 35.25
CA THR A 11 13.11 36.24 34.00
C THR A 11 11.97 35.29 33.69
N MET A 12 11.20 35.57 32.62
CA MET A 12 10.23 34.62 32.06
C MET A 12 11.00 33.57 31.25
N ALA A 13 11.09 32.36 31.75
CA ALA A 13 11.55 31.21 30.99
C ALA A 13 10.43 30.81 30.02
N SER A 14 10.63 31.10 28.74
CA SER A 14 9.77 30.58 27.68
C SER A 14 10.10 29.11 27.44
N ALA A 15 9.29 28.21 27.96
CA ALA A 15 9.36 26.78 27.61
C ALA A 15 8.85 26.63 26.17
N ALA A 16 9.74 26.41 25.22
CA ALA A 16 9.39 26.00 23.88
C ALA A 16 9.03 24.50 23.92
N LEU A 17 7.74 24.21 23.82
CA LEU A 17 7.24 22.85 23.66
C LEU A 17 7.47 22.43 22.20
N VAL A 18 8.47 21.62 21.96
CA VAL A 18 8.69 20.97 20.65
C VAL A 18 7.72 19.80 20.56
N LEU A 19 6.62 19.99 19.83
CA LEU A 19 5.77 18.86 19.41
C LEU A 19 6.54 18.08 18.34
N VAL A 20 7.05 16.92 18.69
CA VAL A 20 7.48 15.92 17.72
C VAL A 20 6.20 15.27 17.19
N ALA A 21 5.75 15.70 16.02
CA ALA A 21 4.73 14.96 15.26
C ALA A 21 5.38 13.60 14.89
N GLY A 22 5.00 12.55 15.59
CA GLY A 22 5.36 11.19 15.22
C GLY A 22 4.74 10.91 13.85
N GLN A 23 5.55 10.62 12.85
CA GLN A 23 5.04 10.13 11.56
C GLN A 23 4.40 8.77 11.84
N VAL A 24 3.09 8.69 11.69
CA VAL A 24 2.40 7.40 11.63
C VAL A 24 2.75 6.81 10.27
N SER A 25 3.56 5.77 10.27
CA SER A 25 3.81 4.99 9.05
C SER A 25 2.48 4.44 8.57
N ALA A 26 2.16 4.66 7.30
CA ALA A 26 1.00 4.03 6.68
C ALA A 26 1.15 2.50 6.76
N ALA A 27 0.14 1.82 7.27
CA ALA A 27 0.11 0.36 7.28
C ALA A 27 -0.10 -0.17 5.86
N ASN A 28 0.45 -1.35 5.56
CA ASN A 28 0.10 -2.06 4.35
C ASN A 28 -1.34 -2.54 4.45
N LEU A 29 -2.15 -2.22 3.45
CA LEU A 29 -3.56 -2.62 3.38
C LEU A 29 -3.74 -4.03 2.83
N VAL A 30 -2.71 -4.58 2.15
CA VAL A 30 -2.69 -5.95 1.64
C VAL A 30 -2.37 -6.92 2.77
N GLN A 31 -3.13 -8.00 2.87
CA GLN A 31 -2.91 -9.08 3.81
C GLN A 31 -2.01 -10.15 3.16
N ASN A 32 -1.23 -10.88 3.96
CA ASN A 32 -0.27 -11.88 3.47
C ASN A 32 0.53 -11.39 2.24
N PRO A 33 1.15 -10.21 2.32
CA PRO A 33 1.71 -9.51 1.16
C PRO A 33 2.93 -10.18 0.55
N GLY A 34 3.65 -11.01 1.33
CA GLY A 34 4.82 -11.77 0.94
C GLY A 34 4.57 -13.28 0.98
N PHE A 35 3.31 -13.71 1.01
CA PHE A 35 2.92 -15.13 1.06
C PHE A 35 3.52 -15.93 2.22
N GLU A 36 3.92 -15.25 3.29
CA GLU A 36 4.63 -15.81 4.44
C GLU A 36 3.82 -16.81 5.28
N THR A 37 2.52 -16.96 5.00
CA THR A 37 1.70 -18.06 5.53
C THR A 37 2.05 -19.43 4.91
N GLY A 38 2.82 -19.43 3.82
CA GLY A 38 3.18 -20.62 3.06
C GLY A 38 2.09 -21.08 2.09
N ASP A 39 1.08 -20.27 1.88
CA ASP A 39 -0.03 -20.52 0.95
C ASP A 39 -0.63 -19.18 0.44
N THR A 40 -1.70 -19.27 -0.35
CA THR A 40 -2.43 -18.11 -0.88
C THR A 40 -3.52 -17.60 0.07
N THR A 41 -3.40 -17.81 1.38
CA THR A 41 -4.34 -17.24 2.36
C THR A 41 -4.50 -15.74 2.13
N ASP A 42 -5.73 -15.26 2.17
CA ASP A 42 -6.17 -13.89 1.87
C ASP A 42 -6.14 -13.50 0.39
N TRP A 43 -5.63 -14.35 -0.49
CA TRP A 43 -5.64 -14.16 -1.92
C TRP A 43 -6.62 -15.11 -2.63
N SER A 44 -7.39 -14.57 -3.56
CA SER A 44 -8.24 -15.34 -4.46
C SER A 44 -7.47 -15.70 -5.72
N VAL A 45 -7.49 -16.97 -6.09
CA VAL A 45 -6.96 -17.43 -7.38
C VAL A 45 -8.11 -17.45 -8.38
N LEU A 46 -8.02 -16.65 -9.42
CA LEU A 46 -9.01 -16.53 -10.47
C LEU A 46 -8.51 -17.10 -11.79
N GLY A 47 -9.42 -17.61 -12.63
CA GLY A 47 -9.10 -18.14 -13.96
C GLY A 47 -9.02 -19.66 -14.00
N ALA A 48 -8.17 -20.19 -14.88
CA ALA A 48 -8.17 -21.61 -15.18
C ALA A 48 -7.68 -22.48 -14.01
N SER A 49 -8.47 -23.46 -13.66
CA SER A 49 -8.23 -24.38 -12.55
C SER A 49 -8.19 -25.85 -12.99
N ASP A 50 -7.79 -26.14 -14.23
CA ASP A 50 -7.74 -27.51 -14.77
C ASP A 50 -6.39 -28.22 -14.53
N GLY A 51 -5.50 -27.61 -13.75
CA GLY A 51 -4.14 -28.12 -13.47
C GLY A 51 -3.09 -27.71 -14.51
N SER A 52 -3.53 -27.10 -15.63
CA SER A 52 -2.63 -26.53 -16.63
C SER A 52 -2.29 -25.06 -16.35
N ALA A 53 -3.03 -24.45 -15.43
CA ALA A 53 -2.71 -23.17 -14.83
C ALA A 53 -2.86 -23.29 -13.32
N TYR A 54 -1.89 -22.77 -12.57
CA TYR A 54 -1.89 -22.88 -11.11
C TYR A 54 -1.09 -21.77 -10.45
N VAL A 55 -1.38 -21.56 -9.18
CA VAL A 55 -0.58 -20.74 -8.27
C VAL A 55 -0.02 -21.65 -7.18
N ASN A 56 1.27 -21.60 -6.96
CA ASN A 56 1.95 -22.23 -5.84
C ASN A 56 2.69 -21.20 -5.03
N VAL A 57 2.72 -21.38 -3.71
CA VAL A 57 3.66 -20.66 -2.86
C VAL A 57 4.91 -21.53 -2.71
N GLN A 58 6.05 -20.96 -3.00
CA GLN A 58 7.32 -21.70 -3.06
C GLN A 58 8.36 -21.12 -2.08
N THR A 59 9.38 -21.95 -1.78
CA THR A 59 10.52 -21.61 -0.93
C THR A 59 11.81 -22.18 -1.53
N PRO A 60 12.98 -21.52 -1.40
CA PRO A 60 13.17 -20.26 -0.70
C PRO A 60 12.64 -19.06 -1.51
N ASP A 61 12.22 -18.03 -0.81
CA ASP A 61 12.03 -16.69 -1.39
C ASP A 61 13.33 -16.22 -2.03
N ASN A 62 13.24 -15.81 -3.28
CA ASN A 62 14.36 -15.27 -4.07
C ASN A 62 14.15 -13.79 -4.42
N GLY A 63 13.15 -13.14 -3.82
CA GLY A 63 12.80 -11.75 -4.06
C GLY A 63 13.91 -10.76 -3.66
N PRO A 64 13.93 -9.57 -4.26
CA PRO A 64 14.96 -8.56 -4.00
C PRO A 64 14.82 -7.91 -2.63
N SER A 65 13.65 -7.98 -2.03
CA SER A 65 13.33 -7.31 -0.76
C SER A 65 13.40 -8.22 0.46
N ALA A 66 14.14 -9.36 0.38
CA ALA A 66 14.30 -10.25 1.53
C ALA A 66 14.49 -9.48 2.86
N PRO A 67 13.86 -9.91 3.97
CA PRO A 67 13.78 -11.32 4.33
C PRO A 67 12.36 -11.87 4.22
N GLY A 68 12.12 -12.72 3.24
CA GLY A 68 10.97 -13.60 3.18
C GLY A 68 11.42 -15.07 3.23
N THR A 69 10.45 -15.96 3.35
CA THR A 69 10.66 -17.39 3.24
C THR A 69 9.99 -17.93 2.00
N TYR A 70 8.97 -17.23 1.52
CA TYR A 70 8.07 -17.67 0.47
C TYR A 70 7.85 -16.55 -0.57
N ASP A 71 7.57 -16.99 -1.79
CA ASP A 71 7.01 -16.16 -2.87
C ASP A 71 5.86 -16.92 -3.56
N ALA A 72 5.02 -16.23 -4.33
CA ALA A 72 3.99 -16.86 -5.14
C ALA A 72 4.49 -17.10 -6.56
N TYR A 73 4.41 -18.34 -7.03
CA TYR A 73 4.68 -18.72 -8.41
C TYR A 73 3.38 -19.00 -9.15
N MET A 74 3.12 -18.24 -10.21
CA MET A 74 1.97 -18.42 -11.10
C MET A 74 2.44 -19.03 -12.42
N TYR A 75 1.74 -20.04 -12.91
CA TYR A 75 2.06 -20.72 -14.16
C TYR A 75 0.78 -20.93 -14.98
N ASN A 76 0.78 -20.49 -16.23
CA ASN A 76 -0.35 -20.58 -17.14
C ASN A 76 0.12 -21.05 -18.52
N VAL A 77 -0.47 -22.16 -18.99
CA VAL A 77 -0.20 -22.74 -20.32
C VAL A 77 -1.48 -22.90 -21.15
N ILE A 78 -2.59 -22.35 -20.69
CA ILE A 78 -3.88 -22.40 -21.39
C ILE A 78 -3.92 -21.25 -22.39
N PRO A 79 -4.01 -21.50 -23.70
CA PRO A 79 -4.06 -20.45 -24.70
C PRO A 79 -5.24 -19.49 -24.49
N ALA A 80 -5.02 -18.21 -24.67
CA ALA A 80 -6.00 -17.14 -24.50
C ALA A 80 -6.69 -17.13 -23.13
N ALA A 81 -5.97 -17.48 -22.09
CA ALA A 81 -6.50 -17.53 -20.73
C ALA A 81 -5.78 -16.55 -19.81
N ASN A 82 -6.48 -16.09 -18.78
CA ASN A 82 -5.96 -15.37 -17.66
C ASN A 82 -5.91 -16.26 -16.42
N LEU A 83 -4.81 -16.20 -15.69
CA LEU A 83 -4.69 -16.69 -14.32
C LEU A 83 -4.34 -15.47 -13.46
N ALA A 84 -5.10 -15.22 -12.42
CA ALA A 84 -4.87 -14.04 -11.60
C ALA A 84 -4.80 -14.37 -10.10
N LEU A 85 -3.99 -13.60 -9.39
CA LEU A 85 -4.04 -13.42 -7.94
C LEU A 85 -4.75 -12.11 -7.65
N GLN A 86 -5.85 -12.17 -6.91
CA GLN A 86 -6.67 -11.01 -6.58
C GLN A 86 -6.85 -10.90 -5.06
N GLN A 87 -6.78 -9.69 -4.57
CA GLN A 87 -7.15 -9.37 -3.18
C GLN A 87 -7.88 -8.04 -3.11
N SER A 88 -8.99 -8.03 -2.36
CA SER A 88 -9.64 -6.80 -1.90
C SER A 88 -9.12 -6.46 -0.52
N THR A 89 -8.79 -5.20 -0.27
CA THR A 89 -8.49 -4.72 1.09
C THR A 89 -9.76 -4.75 1.95
N ALA A 90 -9.64 -4.58 3.26
CA ALA A 90 -10.81 -4.62 4.12
C ALA A 90 -11.79 -3.47 3.82
N LEU A 91 -13.08 -3.72 4.00
CA LEU A 91 -14.13 -2.72 3.78
C LEU A 91 -13.92 -1.52 4.72
N GLY A 92 -13.98 -0.32 4.17
CA GLY A 92 -13.80 0.92 4.91
C GLY A 92 -12.34 1.32 5.16
N ASP A 93 -11.36 0.56 4.63
CA ASP A 93 -9.93 0.86 4.82
C ASP A 93 -9.41 1.96 3.88
N ALA A 94 -10.13 2.25 2.80
CA ALA A 94 -9.73 3.26 1.84
C ALA A 94 -10.32 4.64 2.16
N ASN A 95 -9.54 5.66 1.88
CA ASN A 95 -9.95 7.05 1.96
C ASN A 95 -9.56 7.79 0.67
N ALA A 96 -10.19 8.94 0.41
CA ALA A 96 -9.74 9.83 -0.65
C ALA A 96 -8.28 10.28 -0.41
N GLY A 97 -7.48 10.30 -1.46
CA GLY A 97 -6.11 10.79 -1.37
C GLY A 97 -5.08 9.90 -2.04
N THR A 98 -3.82 10.22 -1.83
CA THR A 98 -2.72 9.50 -2.48
C THR A 98 -2.56 8.09 -1.92
N VAL A 99 -2.60 7.12 -2.82
CA VAL A 99 -2.26 5.72 -2.58
C VAL A 99 -0.91 5.43 -3.22
N THR A 100 -0.08 4.68 -2.53
CA THR A 100 1.21 4.19 -3.04
C THR A 100 1.16 2.67 -3.13
N TYR A 101 1.61 2.12 -4.23
CA TYR A 101 1.80 0.68 -4.37
C TYR A 101 3.26 0.31 -4.60
N SER A 102 3.61 -0.88 -4.19
CA SER A 102 4.89 -1.53 -4.48
C SER A 102 4.66 -3.03 -4.57
N LEU A 103 5.37 -3.71 -5.45
CA LEU A 103 5.45 -5.17 -5.47
C LEU A 103 6.75 -5.59 -6.15
N ASP A 104 7.22 -6.77 -5.79
CA ASP A 104 8.33 -7.44 -6.45
C ASP A 104 7.79 -8.47 -7.44
N LEU A 105 8.34 -8.45 -8.65
CA LEU A 105 7.89 -9.30 -9.75
C LEU A 105 9.07 -9.78 -10.57
N LYS A 106 9.01 -11.06 -10.98
CA LYS A 106 9.94 -11.67 -11.93
C LYS A 106 9.15 -12.48 -12.95
N VAL A 107 9.43 -12.27 -14.22
CA VAL A 107 8.77 -12.97 -15.34
C VAL A 107 9.72 -14.04 -15.89
N ASP A 108 9.23 -15.26 -16.10
CA ASP A 108 10.05 -16.31 -16.70
C ASP A 108 10.23 -16.07 -18.21
N SER A 109 11.39 -15.60 -18.60
CA SER A 109 11.72 -15.28 -20.00
C SER A 109 11.88 -16.51 -20.91
N SER A 110 11.84 -17.72 -20.35
CA SER A 110 11.89 -18.96 -21.14
C SER A 110 10.52 -19.29 -21.77
N LEU A 111 9.46 -18.64 -21.31
CA LEU A 111 8.09 -18.83 -21.77
C LEU A 111 7.72 -17.84 -22.89
N VAL A 112 6.81 -18.22 -23.75
CA VAL A 112 6.57 -17.54 -25.02
C VAL A 112 5.12 -17.18 -25.21
N GLY A 113 4.88 -15.90 -25.54
CA GLY A 113 3.57 -15.41 -25.98
C GLY A 113 2.61 -15.05 -24.88
N GLY A 114 3.08 -14.98 -23.64
CA GLY A 114 2.31 -14.46 -22.51
C GLY A 114 2.63 -13.00 -22.19
N VAL A 115 1.87 -12.42 -21.31
CA VAL A 115 2.04 -11.07 -20.79
C VAL A 115 1.59 -11.01 -19.33
N VAL A 116 2.22 -10.14 -18.57
CA VAL A 116 1.91 -9.90 -17.16
C VAL A 116 1.39 -8.48 -17.00
N PHE A 117 0.30 -8.35 -16.28
CA PHE A 117 -0.30 -7.06 -15.93
C PHE A 117 -0.62 -6.98 -14.45
N ILE A 118 -0.72 -5.76 -13.95
CA ILE A 118 -1.22 -5.46 -12.62
C ILE A 118 -2.40 -4.50 -12.78
N HIS A 119 -3.52 -4.85 -12.19
CA HIS A 119 -4.72 -4.01 -12.09
C HIS A 119 -4.89 -3.49 -10.68
N PHE A 120 -5.39 -2.28 -10.57
CA PHE A 120 -5.84 -1.68 -9.31
C PHE A 120 -7.21 -1.07 -9.54
N TRP A 121 -8.12 -1.27 -8.60
CA TRP A 121 -9.45 -0.66 -8.65
C TRP A 121 -9.77 0.05 -7.36
N ASP A 122 -10.41 1.20 -7.51
CA ASP A 122 -11.08 1.91 -6.44
C ASP A 122 -12.53 1.43 -6.38
N ILE A 123 -12.93 0.82 -5.27
CA ILE A 123 -14.24 0.20 -5.10
C ILE A 123 -15.05 1.00 -4.07
N ASN A 124 -16.32 1.23 -4.35
CA ASN A 124 -17.23 1.88 -3.41
C ASN A 124 -17.85 0.89 -2.43
N SER A 125 -18.54 1.38 -1.40
CA SER A 125 -19.18 0.56 -0.35
C SER A 125 -20.30 -0.37 -0.84
N THR A 126 -20.71 -0.28 -2.11
CA THR A 126 -21.67 -1.20 -2.72
C THR A 126 -21.00 -2.24 -3.62
N GLY A 127 -19.68 -2.27 -3.68
CA GLY A 127 -18.90 -3.19 -4.50
C GLY A 127 -18.76 -2.75 -5.97
N GLY A 128 -19.14 -1.52 -6.29
CA GLY A 128 -18.99 -0.99 -7.65
C GLY A 128 -17.62 -0.37 -7.88
N VAL A 129 -16.99 -0.69 -9.00
CA VAL A 129 -15.76 -0.02 -9.46
C VAL A 129 -16.07 1.43 -9.79
N ILE A 130 -15.35 2.37 -9.18
CA ILE A 130 -15.52 3.81 -9.39
C ILE A 130 -14.37 4.42 -10.17
N ASP A 131 -13.18 3.83 -10.08
CA ASP A 131 -12.02 4.19 -10.87
C ASP A 131 -11.10 2.95 -11.02
N GLN A 132 -10.22 2.99 -12.01
CA GLN A 132 -9.23 1.95 -12.24
C GLN A 132 -7.86 2.31 -11.64
N GLY A 133 -7.86 3.10 -10.56
CA GLY A 133 -6.65 3.55 -9.89
C GLY A 133 -5.61 4.10 -10.87
N PRO A 134 -4.35 3.57 -10.87
CA PRO A 134 -3.35 3.98 -11.85
C PRO A 134 -3.62 3.40 -13.25
N GLY A 135 -4.72 2.68 -13.44
CA GLY A 135 -5.03 1.90 -14.64
C GLY A 135 -4.17 0.63 -14.76
N LEU A 136 -4.36 -0.09 -15.86
CA LEU A 136 -3.57 -1.26 -16.19
C LEU A 136 -2.08 -0.92 -16.25
N LYS A 137 -1.26 -1.64 -15.51
CA LYS A 137 0.20 -1.53 -15.53
C LYS A 137 0.81 -2.76 -16.18
N GLY A 138 1.77 -2.54 -17.04
CA GLY A 138 2.43 -3.58 -17.83
C GLY A 138 2.38 -3.26 -19.32
N PRO A 139 2.67 -4.22 -20.22
CA PRO A 139 3.09 -5.58 -19.86
C PRO A 139 4.52 -5.61 -19.26
N TYR A 140 4.75 -6.53 -18.33
CA TYR A 140 6.05 -6.75 -17.71
C TYR A 140 6.75 -7.96 -18.32
N PHE A 141 8.07 -7.86 -18.57
CA PHE A 141 8.84 -8.91 -19.25
C PHE A 141 10.22 -9.13 -18.62
N ASN A 142 10.46 -8.60 -17.42
CA ASN A 142 11.80 -8.68 -16.83
C ASN A 142 12.04 -10.05 -16.18
N SER A 143 13.05 -10.77 -16.67
CA SER A 143 13.45 -12.08 -16.16
C SER A 143 14.30 -12.04 -14.88
N SER A 144 14.58 -10.87 -14.37
CA SER A 144 15.18 -10.67 -13.05
C SER A 144 14.15 -10.01 -12.15
N TRP A 145 14.21 -10.31 -10.86
CA TRP A 145 13.40 -9.62 -9.87
C TRP A 145 13.51 -8.10 -10.02
N GLN A 146 12.38 -7.43 -10.02
CA GLN A 146 12.26 -5.97 -10.06
C GLN A 146 11.19 -5.53 -9.09
N THR A 147 11.48 -4.47 -8.35
CA THR A 147 10.47 -3.77 -7.57
C THR A 147 9.76 -2.74 -8.44
N TYR A 148 8.47 -2.88 -8.60
CA TYR A 148 7.60 -1.93 -9.29
C TYR A 148 6.85 -1.09 -8.28
N THR A 149 6.89 0.23 -8.46
CA THR A 149 6.25 1.18 -7.55
C THR A 149 5.48 2.25 -8.32
N GLY A 150 4.50 2.83 -7.67
CA GLY A 150 3.79 3.97 -8.22
C GLY A 150 2.76 4.54 -7.26
N THR A 151 2.05 5.57 -7.72
CA THR A 151 1.03 6.24 -6.93
C THR A 151 -0.17 6.59 -7.80
N TRP A 152 -1.35 6.71 -7.16
CA TRP A 152 -2.53 7.35 -7.75
C TRP A 152 -3.28 8.14 -6.68
N VAL A 153 -4.35 8.82 -7.08
CA VAL A 153 -5.21 9.57 -6.17
C VAL A 153 -6.58 8.89 -6.14
N ALA A 154 -6.91 8.25 -5.04
CA ALA A 154 -8.21 7.63 -4.84
C ALA A 154 -9.31 8.70 -4.69
N PRO A 155 -10.50 8.50 -5.31
CA PRO A 155 -11.61 9.43 -5.26
C PRO A 155 -12.31 9.46 -3.88
N ALA A 156 -13.16 10.45 -3.67
CA ALA A 156 -13.79 10.70 -2.35
C ALA A 156 -14.78 9.62 -1.89
N ASN A 157 -15.28 8.80 -2.79
CA ASN A 157 -16.27 7.75 -2.50
C ASN A 157 -15.67 6.34 -2.52
N VAL A 158 -14.35 6.21 -2.49
CA VAL A 158 -13.67 4.92 -2.32
C VAL A 158 -13.98 4.36 -0.94
N ASP A 159 -14.14 3.05 -0.88
CA ASP A 159 -14.37 2.29 0.36
C ASP A 159 -13.22 1.29 0.62
N HIS A 160 -12.80 0.61 -0.42
CA HIS A 160 -11.66 -0.32 -0.40
C HIS A 160 -10.99 -0.36 -1.77
N PHE A 161 -9.81 -0.98 -1.80
CA PHE A 161 -9.05 -1.22 -3.03
C PHE A 161 -9.09 -2.68 -3.40
N GLU A 162 -8.92 -2.95 -4.68
CA GLU A 162 -8.67 -4.27 -5.19
C GLU A 162 -7.38 -4.25 -6.01
N VAL A 163 -6.53 -5.24 -5.81
CA VAL A 163 -5.34 -5.49 -6.61
C VAL A 163 -5.46 -6.85 -7.27
N GLU A 164 -5.15 -6.91 -8.55
CA GLU A 164 -5.09 -8.16 -9.33
C GLU A 164 -3.79 -8.21 -10.11
N ILE A 165 -3.13 -9.35 -10.04
CA ILE A 165 -1.88 -9.64 -10.74
C ILE A 165 -2.18 -10.74 -11.74
N ASP A 166 -2.04 -10.40 -13.01
CA ASP A 166 -2.47 -11.21 -14.14
C ASP A 166 -1.29 -11.89 -14.83
N CYS A 167 -1.38 -13.22 -14.94
CA CYS A 167 -0.51 -14.07 -15.72
C CYS A 167 -1.28 -14.57 -16.95
N THR A 168 -1.23 -13.79 -18.03
CA THR A 168 -2.10 -13.94 -19.21
C THR A 168 -1.34 -14.55 -20.37
N THR A 169 -1.93 -15.55 -21.03
CA THR A 169 -1.37 -16.18 -22.22
C THR A 169 -2.02 -15.65 -23.50
N GLY A 170 -1.25 -15.62 -24.58
CA GLY A 170 -1.77 -15.27 -25.91
C GLY A 170 -2.62 -16.38 -26.54
N ALA A 171 -3.33 -16.04 -27.64
CA ALA A 171 -4.20 -16.98 -28.37
C ALA A 171 -3.44 -18.02 -29.20
N GLY A 172 -2.13 -17.89 -29.34
CA GLY A 172 -1.31 -18.84 -30.11
C GLY A 172 -1.18 -20.20 -29.42
N ALA A 173 -1.22 -21.28 -30.19
CA ALA A 173 -0.95 -22.61 -29.66
C ALA A 173 0.46 -22.66 -29.06
N GLY A 174 0.58 -23.16 -27.81
CA GLY A 174 1.84 -23.22 -27.08
C GLY A 174 2.23 -21.91 -26.38
N SER A 175 1.31 -20.93 -26.32
CA SER A 175 1.48 -19.75 -25.48
C SER A 175 1.53 -20.14 -24.02
N THR A 176 2.56 -19.69 -23.32
CA THR A 176 2.81 -19.99 -21.91
C THR A 176 3.31 -18.74 -21.19
N GLU A 177 2.99 -18.61 -19.91
CA GLU A 177 3.50 -17.53 -19.06
C GLU A 177 3.74 -18.05 -17.65
N ALA A 178 4.77 -17.54 -16.99
CA ALA A 178 5.00 -17.76 -15.58
C ALA A 178 5.64 -16.55 -14.92
N ILE A 179 5.25 -16.33 -13.69
CA ILE A 179 5.75 -15.22 -12.87
C ILE A 179 5.97 -15.63 -11.44
N GLU A 180 6.91 -14.97 -10.81
CA GLU A 180 7.10 -14.99 -9.36
C GLU A 180 6.71 -13.60 -8.82
N VAL A 181 5.94 -13.59 -7.73
CA VAL A 181 5.37 -12.38 -7.11
C VAL A 181 5.68 -12.38 -5.62
N ASP A 182 6.10 -11.23 -5.09
CA ASP A 182 6.37 -11.07 -3.68
C ASP A 182 6.15 -9.61 -3.22
N ASN A 183 6.11 -9.40 -1.91
CA ASN A 183 6.13 -8.09 -1.23
C ASN A 183 5.09 -7.08 -1.77
N VAL A 184 3.87 -7.53 -2.03
CA VAL A 184 2.79 -6.67 -2.51
C VAL A 184 2.37 -5.68 -1.43
N SER A 185 2.38 -4.41 -1.75
CA SER A 185 2.05 -3.35 -0.80
C SER A 185 1.11 -2.31 -1.41
N LEU A 186 0.06 -2.01 -0.68
CA LEU A 186 -0.78 -0.83 -0.87
C LEU A 186 -0.77 -0.02 0.42
N THR A 187 -0.34 1.22 0.34
CA THR A 187 -0.32 2.11 1.50
C THR A 187 -1.01 3.43 1.17
N GLN A 188 -1.71 3.97 2.15
CA GLN A 188 -2.34 5.26 2.03
C GLN A 188 -1.91 6.15 3.19
N ALA A 189 -1.59 7.42 2.90
CA ALA A 189 -1.27 8.37 3.95
C ALA A 189 -2.47 8.52 4.89
N VAL A 190 -2.31 8.16 6.14
CA VAL A 190 -3.34 8.40 7.16
C VAL A 190 -3.34 9.89 7.48
N PRO A 191 -4.45 10.60 7.28
CA PRO A 191 -4.54 12.01 7.71
C PRO A 191 -4.21 12.10 9.20
N GLU A 192 -3.30 12.99 9.57
CA GLU A 192 -2.99 13.22 10.98
C GLU A 192 -4.31 13.49 11.74
N PRO A 193 -4.55 12.83 12.86
CA PRO A 193 -5.76 13.07 13.64
C PRO A 193 -5.87 14.57 13.94
N THR A 194 -7.00 15.16 13.63
CA THR A 194 -7.34 16.56 13.99
C THR A 194 -7.14 16.84 15.48
N THR A 195 -6.99 15.78 16.28
CA THR A 195 -6.60 15.81 17.69
C THR A 195 -5.31 16.59 17.94
N LEU A 196 -4.30 16.50 17.06
CA LEU A 196 -3.05 17.26 17.21
C LEU A 196 -3.31 18.78 17.00
N THR A 197 -4.13 19.12 16.02
CA THR A 197 -4.56 20.52 15.78
C THR A 197 -5.39 21.01 16.96
N LEU A 198 -6.28 20.18 17.51
CA LEU A 198 -7.13 20.55 18.65
C LEU A 198 -6.33 20.73 19.94
N VAL A 199 -5.34 19.88 20.19
CA VAL A 199 -4.42 20.00 21.34
C VAL A 199 -3.57 21.26 21.19
N GLY A 200 -3.05 21.55 19.99
CA GLY A 200 -2.32 22.77 19.70
C GLY A 200 -3.15 24.03 19.96
N LEU A 201 -4.37 24.08 19.46
CA LEU A 201 -5.31 25.19 19.69
C LEU A 201 -5.71 25.32 21.15
N GLY A 202 -5.93 24.18 21.84
CA GLY A 202 -6.25 24.16 23.29
C GLY A 202 -5.14 24.75 24.13
N MET A 203 -3.88 24.42 23.85
CA MET A 203 -2.72 24.97 24.57
C MET A 203 -2.55 26.48 24.31
N VAL A 204 -2.71 26.95 23.07
CA VAL A 204 -2.68 28.38 22.75
C VAL A 204 -3.78 29.13 23.50
N GLY A 205 -4.99 28.59 23.53
CA GLY A 205 -6.12 29.16 24.29
C GLY A 205 -5.86 29.24 25.79
N ALA A 206 -5.25 28.20 26.37
CA ALA A 206 -4.89 28.20 27.79
C ALA A 206 -3.83 29.26 28.14
N VAL A 207 -2.80 29.41 27.31
CA VAL A 207 -1.73 30.42 27.50
C VAL A 207 -2.31 31.84 27.40
N LEU A 208 -3.18 32.11 26.43
CA LEU A 208 -3.83 33.41 26.27
C LEU A 208 -4.79 33.74 27.42
N GLY A 209 -5.53 32.71 27.91
CA GLY A 209 -6.43 32.85 29.04
C GLY A 209 -5.71 33.17 30.37
N LEU A 210 -4.53 32.57 30.59
CA LEU A 210 -3.70 32.85 31.76
C LEU A 210 -3.11 34.30 31.73
N ARG A 211 -2.80 34.78 30.54
CA ARG A 211 -2.30 36.17 30.38
C ARG A 211 -3.32 37.23 30.73
N LYS A 212 -4.59 37.01 30.38
CA LYS A 212 -5.70 37.95 30.67
C LYS A 212 -6.07 38.02 32.15
N ARG A 213 -5.74 37.00 32.96
CA ARG A 213 -6.00 37.00 34.41
C ARG A 213 -4.94 37.73 35.25
N ARG A 214 -3.82 38.15 34.65
CA ARG A 214 -2.72 38.83 35.31
C ARG A 214 -2.60 40.32 35.00
N SER A 215 -3.48 40.83 34.16
CA SER A 215 -3.67 42.26 33.86
C SER A 215 -4.90 42.79 34.61
#